data_b78339a559019f86eb17c37dde8c9a68
#
_entry.id   b78339a559019f86eb17c37dde8c9a68
#
_cell.length_a   1.000
_cell.length_b   1.000
_cell.length_c   1.000
_cell.angle_alpha   90.00
_cell.angle_beta   90.00
_cell.angle_gamma   90.00
#
_symmetry.space_group_name_H-M   'P 1'
#
loop_
_entity.id
_entity.type
_entity.pdbx_description
1 polymer ?
#
loop_
_entity_poly.entity_id
_entity_poly.type
_entity_poly.pdbx_seq_one_letter_code
_entity_poly.pdbx_strand_id
1 'polypeptide(L)'
;MLKGKYRRSLKCDDIVFTRKLFQQHYCLQMLQQKSYRQLLTLLCFSLVLMSLSSLFIGRYSLSVQDVVYILLGAPHSEHSREKAAVIFDLRLPRIIAAGMVGAGLSVAGATYQAVLKNALASPDVLGTSSASAFGAALGIVMGLSYQVSTGCAFVFGMLSLALVFGLCFLRQSQEAIVTILSGLIVASVFVAFVSVLKYLADPEDTLPAIVFWLMGSFSSLVKTEVFSLIPLFMFCYYVIYRLRWTMNILSLGDDEAKIQGLHPLLLKIILPVSASVMISASVVLCGGVGWVGLVIPHLVRALVGNNHGKLIPVTALCGALFLLVIDTLARALTYAEIPVGILSALTGAPLFAFLYVRGANHDHR
;
A
#
# COMPACT_ATOMS: atom_id res chain seq x y z
N MET A 1 28.31 -30.32 -58.19
CA MET A 1 28.72 -28.90 -58.25
C MET A 1 27.69 -28.07 -57.57
N LEU A 2 27.94 -27.58 -56.37
CA LEU A 2 27.34 -26.42 -55.68
C LEU A 2 27.67 -26.53 -54.18
N LYS A 3 29.00 -26.51 -53.83
CA LYS A 3 29.53 -26.17 -52.53
C LYS A 3 30.34 -24.90 -52.67
N GLY A 4 29.91 -23.82 -52.11
CA GLY A 4 30.73 -22.63 -52.04
C GLY A 4 29.93 -21.34 -52.23
N LYS A 5 29.49 -20.73 -51.07
CA LYS A 5 29.39 -19.29 -50.85
C LYS A 5 28.44 -18.97 -49.66
N TYR A 6 28.92 -19.21 -48.44
CA TYR A 6 28.42 -18.46 -47.27
C TYR A 6 29.50 -18.42 -46.21
N ARG A 7 30.69 -17.88 -46.53
CA ARG A 7 31.57 -17.27 -45.54
C ARG A 7 31.45 -15.75 -45.75
N ARG A 8 30.41 -15.16 -45.21
CA ARG A 8 30.45 -13.72 -44.96
C ARG A 8 31.47 -13.50 -43.83
N SER A 9 32.63 -12.96 -44.21
CA SER A 9 33.56 -12.35 -43.30
C SER A 9 32.80 -11.29 -42.50
N LEU A 10 32.55 -11.51 -41.21
CA LEU A 10 32.15 -10.44 -40.31
C LEU A 10 33.23 -9.37 -40.44
N LYS A 11 32.91 -8.25 -41.06
CA LYS A 11 33.85 -7.13 -41.19
C LYS A 11 34.17 -6.64 -39.78
N CYS A 12 35.39 -6.25 -39.52
CA CYS A 12 35.85 -5.66 -38.24
C CYS A 12 34.90 -4.53 -37.76
N ASP A 13 34.26 -3.84 -38.72
CA ASP A 13 33.30 -2.79 -38.43
C ASP A 13 32.04 -3.27 -37.68
N ASP A 14 31.54 -4.50 -37.98
CA ASP A 14 30.37 -5.06 -37.29
C ASP A 14 30.71 -5.43 -35.82
N ILE A 15 31.93 -5.85 -35.57
CA ILE A 15 32.41 -6.17 -34.20
C ILE A 15 32.62 -4.90 -33.40
N VAL A 16 33.13 -3.84 -34.01
CA VAL A 16 33.30 -2.53 -33.34
C VAL A 16 31.97 -1.86 -33.08
N PHE A 17 31.01 -1.99 -33.99
CA PHE A 17 29.64 -1.46 -33.85
C PHE A 17 28.88 -2.17 -32.73
N THR A 18 28.91 -3.51 -32.69
CA THR A 18 28.29 -4.29 -31.60
C THR A 18 28.93 -4.01 -30.25
N ARG A 19 30.26 -3.81 -30.19
CA ARG A 19 30.96 -3.45 -28.95
C ARG A 19 30.59 -2.04 -28.45
N LYS A 20 30.43 -1.06 -29.34
CA LYS A 20 29.94 0.28 -28.99
C LYS A 20 28.50 0.27 -28.49
N LEU A 21 27.61 -0.49 -29.13
CA LEU A 21 26.22 -0.67 -28.67
C LEU A 21 26.16 -1.33 -27.30
N PHE A 22 26.97 -2.36 -27.07
CA PHE A 22 27.07 -3.04 -25.77
C PHE A 22 27.60 -2.12 -24.67
N GLN A 23 28.63 -1.32 -24.95
CA GLN A 23 29.14 -0.32 -24.03
C GLN A 23 28.13 0.80 -23.74
N GLN A 24 27.41 1.30 -24.74
CA GLN A 24 26.33 2.27 -24.55
C GLN A 24 25.20 1.69 -23.69
N HIS A 25 24.77 0.47 -23.97
CA HIS A 25 23.72 -0.20 -23.19
C HIS A 25 24.16 -0.43 -21.71
N TYR A 26 25.40 -0.86 -21.52
CA TYR A 26 25.98 -1.04 -20.18
C TYR A 26 26.10 0.27 -19.41
N CYS A 27 26.54 1.34 -20.07
CA CYS A 27 26.62 2.68 -19.47
C CYS A 27 25.24 3.22 -19.08
N LEU A 28 24.23 3.05 -19.94
CA LEU A 28 22.83 3.43 -19.65
C LEU A 28 22.26 2.63 -18.46
N GLN A 29 22.52 1.33 -18.38
CA GLN A 29 22.10 0.51 -17.24
C GLN A 29 22.77 0.96 -15.95
N MET A 30 24.06 1.28 -15.97
CA MET A 30 24.81 1.80 -14.81
C MET A 30 24.26 3.16 -14.33
N LEU A 31 23.95 4.07 -15.27
CA LEU A 31 23.33 5.36 -14.96
C LEU A 31 21.94 5.20 -14.35
N GLN A 32 21.10 4.32 -14.92
CA GLN A 32 19.79 4.01 -14.38
C GLN A 32 19.86 3.36 -12.99
N GLN A 33 20.86 2.54 -12.74
CA GLN A 33 21.04 1.90 -11.44
C GLN A 33 21.55 2.90 -10.39
N LYS A 34 22.42 3.83 -10.77
CA LYS A 34 22.88 4.93 -9.90
C LYS A 34 21.73 5.85 -9.52
N SER A 35 20.91 6.25 -10.49
CA SER A 35 19.71 7.07 -10.28
C SER A 35 18.70 6.38 -9.36
N TYR A 36 18.48 5.07 -9.51
CA TYR A 36 17.60 4.29 -8.64
C TYR A 36 18.09 4.25 -7.18
N ARG A 37 19.41 4.04 -6.95
CA ARG A 37 19.97 4.05 -5.60
C ARG A 37 19.85 5.43 -4.97
N GLN A 38 20.10 6.50 -5.73
CA GLN A 38 19.93 7.88 -5.26
C GLN A 38 18.47 8.16 -4.88
N LEU A 39 17.52 7.69 -5.68
CA LEU A 39 16.09 7.82 -5.36
C LEU A 39 15.74 7.10 -4.04
N LEU A 40 16.22 5.86 -3.85
CA LEU A 40 15.97 5.13 -2.60
C LEU A 40 16.57 5.85 -1.39
N THR A 41 17.83 6.31 -1.50
CA THR A 41 18.46 7.04 -0.38
C THR A 41 17.73 8.34 -0.08
N LEU A 42 17.29 9.08 -1.10
CA LEU A 42 16.49 10.29 -0.93
C LEU A 42 15.16 10.00 -0.23
N LEU A 43 14.43 8.97 -0.65
CA LEU A 43 13.16 8.58 -0.03
C LEU A 43 13.34 8.11 1.41
N CYS A 44 14.37 7.31 1.70
CA CYS A 44 14.70 6.90 3.07
C CYS A 44 15.02 8.12 3.94
N PHE A 45 15.85 9.04 3.43
CA PHE A 45 16.19 10.28 4.14
C PHE A 45 14.94 11.14 4.39
N SER A 46 14.09 11.31 3.37
CA SER A 46 12.85 12.07 3.49
C SER A 46 11.88 11.43 4.49
N LEU A 47 11.79 10.10 4.53
CA LEU A 47 10.95 9.38 5.48
C LEU A 47 11.45 9.58 6.92
N VAL A 48 12.75 9.47 7.15
CA VAL A 48 13.36 9.73 8.47
C VAL A 48 13.12 11.18 8.89
N LEU A 49 13.39 12.13 7.99
CA LEU A 49 13.20 13.55 8.27
C LEU A 49 11.73 13.86 8.60
N MET A 50 10.79 13.31 7.81
CA MET A 50 9.36 13.50 8.05
C MET A 50 8.91 12.83 9.35
N SER A 51 9.44 11.64 9.69
CA SER A 51 9.16 10.97 10.96
C SER A 51 9.63 11.80 12.16
N LEU A 52 10.83 12.35 12.08
CA LEU A 52 11.37 13.26 13.10
C LEU A 52 10.53 14.54 13.19
N SER A 53 10.20 15.18 12.07
CA SER A 53 9.36 16.38 12.05
C SER A 53 7.99 16.14 12.66
N SER A 54 7.39 14.98 12.38
CA SER A 54 6.09 14.57 12.92
C SER A 54 6.08 14.37 14.44
N LEU A 55 7.24 14.15 15.07
CA LEU A 55 7.36 14.11 16.53
C LEU A 55 7.15 15.50 17.18
N PHE A 56 7.43 16.58 16.47
CA PHE A 56 7.25 17.96 16.97
C PHE A 56 5.83 18.48 16.72
N ILE A 57 5.18 18.01 15.65
CA ILE A 57 3.88 18.50 15.21
C ILE A 57 2.75 17.75 15.92
N GLY A 58 1.86 18.46 16.58
CA GLY A 58 0.69 17.89 17.28
C GLY A 58 0.12 18.87 18.30
N ARG A 59 -1.08 18.57 18.82
CA ARG A 59 -1.83 19.45 19.74
C ARG A 59 -1.09 19.80 21.03
N TYR A 60 -0.38 18.84 21.58
CA TYR A 60 0.45 19.07 22.76
C TYR A 60 1.78 19.70 22.33
N SER A 61 2.03 20.94 22.68
CA SER A 61 3.26 21.66 22.31
C SER A 61 4.45 21.04 23.06
N LEU A 62 5.41 20.50 22.29
CA LEU A 62 6.68 20.01 22.80
C LEU A 62 7.80 20.90 22.24
N SER A 63 8.67 21.43 23.13
CA SER A 63 9.86 22.13 22.66
C SER A 63 10.87 21.14 22.07
N VAL A 64 11.74 21.63 21.17
CA VAL A 64 12.81 20.82 20.59
C VAL A 64 13.70 20.24 21.72
N GLN A 65 13.95 21.04 22.77
CA GLN A 65 14.72 20.61 23.93
C GLN A 65 14.06 19.44 24.66
N ASP A 66 12.73 19.51 24.91
CA ASP A 66 11.99 18.43 25.56
C ASP A 66 12.12 17.11 24.79
N VAL A 67 11.91 17.14 23.47
CA VAL A 67 11.99 15.94 22.63
C VAL A 67 13.40 15.35 22.65
N VAL A 68 14.43 16.17 22.52
CA VAL A 68 15.83 15.71 22.56
C VAL A 68 16.20 15.13 23.92
N TYR A 69 15.84 15.80 25.04
CA TYR A 69 16.11 15.28 26.40
C TYR A 69 15.40 13.95 26.66
N ILE A 70 14.14 13.81 26.22
CA ILE A 70 13.37 12.57 26.40
C ILE A 70 13.97 11.43 25.56
N LEU A 71 14.36 11.69 24.32
CA LEU A 71 14.98 10.68 23.45
C LEU A 71 16.36 10.24 23.94
N LEU A 72 17.09 11.13 24.64
CA LEU A 72 18.40 10.82 25.27
C LEU A 72 18.26 10.15 26.64
N GLY A 73 17.06 9.91 27.12
CA GLY A 73 16.82 9.17 28.36
C GLY A 73 17.01 9.97 29.65
N ALA A 74 16.88 11.29 29.62
CA ALA A 74 17.04 12.20 30.79
C ALA A 74 15.71 12.83 31.22
N PRO A 75 14.74 12.07 31.81
CA PRO A 75 13.53 12.64 32.38
C PRO A 75 13.80 13.06 33.83
N HIS A 76 13.87 14.36 34.11
CA HIS A 76 14.21 14.86 35.45
C HIS A 76 13.07 15.50 36.26
N SER A 77 11.81 15.51 35.75
CA SER A 77 10.66 16.08 36.44
C SER A 77 9.36 15.31 36.15
N GLU A 78 8.31 15.50 37.00
CA GLU A 78 6.97 14.92 36.72
C GLU A 78 6.41 15.33 35.36
N HIS A 79 6.58 16.59 34.97
CA HIS A 79 6.22 17.08 33.62
C HIS A 79 6.98 16.37 32.48
N SER A 80 8.17 15.83 32.75
CA SER A 80 8.92 15.03 31.75
C SER A 80 8.30 13.66 31.50
N ARG A 81 7.61 13.07 32.49
CA ARG A 81 6.91 11.77 32.33
C ARG A 81 5.69 11.91 31.43
N GLU A 82 4.88 12.98 31.59
CA GLU A 82 3.74 13.25 30.71
C GLU A 82 4.19 13.49 29.28
N LYS A 83 5.22 14.31 29.06
CA LYS A 83 5.81 14.56 27.75
C LYS A 83 6.38 13.29 27.13
N ALA A 84 7.02 12.44 27.92
CA ALA A 84 7.53 11.14 27.46
C ALA A 84 6.39 10.20 27.04
N ALA A 85 5.29 10.15 27.79
CA ALA A 85 4.11 9.39 27.43
C ALA A 85 3.51 9.88 26.09
N VAL A 86 3.43 11.21 25.88
CA VAL A 86 2.99 11.77 24.59
C VAL A 86 3.88 11.31 23.43
N ILE A 87 5.20 11.24 23.62
CA ILE A 87 6.13 10.80 22.57
C ILE A 87 6.03 9.29 22.35
N PHE A 88 6.18 8.48 23.41
CA PHE A 88 6.34 7.03 23.29
C PHE A 88 5.02 6.25 23.20
N ASP A 89 3.93 6.77 23.77
CA ASP A 89 2.66 6.06 23.80
C ASP A 89 1.65 6.58 22.77
N LEU A 90 1.81 7.83 22.29
CA LEU A 90 0.89 8.40 21.31
C LEU A 90 1.58 8.68 19.95
N ARG A 91 2.65 9.51 19.92
CA ARG A 91 3.23 9.98 18.65
C ARG A 91 4.02 8.90 17.92
N LEU A 92 4.90 8.19 18.60
CA LEU A 92 5.74 7.17 17.98
C LEU A 92 4.95 6.00 17.42
N PRO A 93 3.98 5.39 18.15
CA PRO A 93 3.13 4.35 17.58
C PRO A 93 2.34 4.85 16.35
N ARG A 94 1.85 6.08 16.40
CA ARG A 94 1.09 6.69 15.29
C ARG A 94 1.96 6.91 14.04
N ILE A 95 3.18 7.40 14.19
CA ILE A 95 4.15 7.55 13.09
C ILE A 95 4.45 6.19 12.45
N ILE A 96 4.70 5.16 13.28
CA ILE A 96 4.94 3.79 12.82
C ILE A 96 3.72 3.25 12.07
N ALA A 97 2.52 3.40 12.64
CA ALA A 97 1.27 2.95 12.02
C ALA A 97 1.02 3.63 10.68
N ALA A 98 1.16 4.96 10.60
CA ALA A 98 0.99 5.70 9.35
C ALA A 98 1.98 5.23 8.26
N GLY A 99 3.25 5.03 8.64
CA GLY A 99 4.26 4.47 7.74
C GLY A 99 3.92 3.04 7.27
N MET A 100 3.52 2.17 8.21
CA MET A 100 3.14 0.77 7.91
C MET A 100 1.92 0.68 7.01
N VAL A 101 0.85 1.41 7.34
CA VAL A 101 -0.40 1.42 6.57
C VAL A 101 -0.15 2.00 5.17
N GLY A 102 0.58 3.11 5.07
CA GLY A 102 0.91 3.72 3.78
C GLY A 102 1.73 2.79 2.89
N ALA A 103 2.77 2.15 3.43
CA ALA A 103 3.55 1.13 2.72
C ALA A 103 2.69 -0.07 2.34
N GLY A 104 1.89 -0.57 3.29
CA GLY A 104 1.04 -1.75 3.12
C GLY A 104 0.01 -1.58 2.02
N LEU A 105 -0.80 -0.53 2.08
CA LEU A 105 -1.82 -0.24 1.06
C LEU A 105 -1.21 -0.03 -0.33
N SER A 106 -0.08 0.70 -0.40
CA SER A 106 0.59 0.96 -1.68
C SER A 106 1.17 -0.31 -2.29
N VAL A 107 1.85 -1.14 -1.51
CA VAL A 107 2.41 -2.42 -1.97
C VAL A 107 1.31 -3.41 -2.34
N ALA A 108 0.23 -3.47 -1.56
CA ALA A 108 -0.94 -4.29 -1.87
C ALA A 108 -1.58 -3.86 -3.20
N GLY A 109 -1.75 -2.54 -3.42
CA GLY A 109 -2.23 -2.00 -4.69
C GLY A 109 -1.33 -2.37 -5.86
N ALA A 110 0.00 -2.18 -5.74
CA ALA A 110 0.96 -2.58 -6.78
C ALA A 110 0.89 -4.09 -7.09
N THR A 111 0.66 -4.91 -6.06
CA THR A 111 0.53 -6.36 -6.18
C THR A 111 -0.75 -6.74 -6.93
N TYR A 112 -1.89 -6.14 -6.59
CA TYR A 112 -3.15 -6.37 -7.31
C TYR A 112 -3.06 -5.91 -8.75
N GLN A 113 -2.45 -4.75 -9.02
CA GLN A 113 -2.24 -4.27 -10.39
C GLN A 113 -1.41 -5.24 -11.23
N ALA A 114 -0.40 -5.88 -10.64
CA ALA A 114 0.42 -6.89 -11.31
C ALA A 114 -0.36 -8.19 -11.57
N VAL A 115 -1.03 -8.73 -10.55
CA VAL A 115 -1.74 -10.02 -10.63
C VAL A 115 -2.95 -9.92 -11.55
N LEU A 116 -3.71 -8.82 -11.46
CA LEU A 116 -4.91 -8.57 -12.27
C LEU A 116 -4.60 -7.95 -13.63
N LYS A 117 -3.31 -7.71 -13.93
CA LYS A 117 -2.85 -7.08 -15.18
C LYS A 117 -3.62 -5.79 -15.52
N ASN A 118 -4.00 -5.04 -14.48
CA ASN A 118 -4.80 -3.83 -14.60
C ASN A 118 -4.21 -2.73 -13.72
N ALA A 119 -3.68 -1.67 -14.34
CA ALA A 119 -3.07 -0.54 -13.65
C ALA A 119 -4.07 0.25 -12.77
N LEU A 120 -5.37 0.09 -12.99
CA LEU A 120 -6.44 0.73 -12.22
C LEU A 120 -6.95 -0.13 -11.05
N ALA A 121 -6.40 -1.34 -10.87
CA ALA A 121 -6.78 -2.17 -9.73
C ALA A 121 -6.35 -1.49 -8.41
N SER A 122 -7.31 -1.30 -7.52
CA SER A 122 -7.12 -0.74 -6.18
C SER A 122 -7.25 -1.84 -5.11
N PRO A 123 -6.83 -1.59 -3.87
CA PRO A 123 -7.08 -2.49 -2.73
C PRO A 123 -8.55 -2.90 -2.56
N ASP A 124 -9.47 -2.06 -3.02
CA ASP A 124 -10.92 -2.28 -2.87
C ASP A 124 -11.51 -3.25 -3.90
N VAL A 125 -10.78 -3.56 -4.98
CA VAL A 125 -11.27 -4.39 -6.09
C VAL A 125 -11.68 -5.80 -5.66
N LEU A 126 -11.02 -6.38 -4.63
CA LEU A 126 -11.38 -7.69 -4.10
C LEU A 126 -12.35 -7.62 -2.90
N GLY A 127 -12.89 -6.44 -2.60
CA GLY A 127 -13.87 -6.25 -1.52
C GLY A 127 -13.30 -6.32 -0.11
N THR A 128 -11.98 -6.41 0.04
CA THR A 128 -11.35 -6.59 1.36
C THR A 128 -11.64 -5.42 2.29
N SER A 129 -11.50 -4.17 1.82
CA SER A 129 -11.81 -2.98 2.63
C SER A 129 -13.28 -2.90 3.00
N SER A 130 -14.19 -3.17 2.04
CA SER A 130 -15.64 -3.12 2.27
C SER A 130 -16.11 -4.18 3.28
N ALA A 131 -15.56 -5.39 3.21
CA ALA A 131 -15.85 -6.45 4.14
C ALA A 131 -15.26 -6.17 5.54
N SER A 132 -14.05 -5.62 5.61
CA SER A 132 -13.46 -5.16 6.88
C SER A 132 -14.32 -4.05 7.50
N ALA A 133 -14.82 -3.12 6.69
CA ALA A 133 -15.73 -2.07 7.13
C ALA A 133 -17.04 -2.65 7.72
N PHE A 134 -17.60 -3.68 7.09
CA PHE A 134 -18.76 -4.40 7.62
C PHE A 134 -18.45 -5.07 8.96
N GLY A 135 -17.32 -5.78 9.06
CA GLY A 135 -16.93 -6.46 10.29
C GLY A 135 -16.78 -5.52 11.47
N ALA A 136 -16.16 -4.35 11.27
CA ALA A 136 -16.06 -3.32 12.30
C ALA A 136 -17.43 -2.73 12.66
N ALA A 137 -18.24 -2.35 11.67
CA ALA A 137 -19.57 -1.79 11.88
C ALA A 137 -20.48 -2.78 12.63
N LEU A 138 -20.39 -4.07 12.31
CA LEU A 138 -21.10 -5.13 13.03
C LEU A 138 -20.68 -5.19 14.50
N GLY A 139 -19.36 -5.14 14.78
CA GLY A 139 -18.86 -5.12 16.14
C GLY A 139 -19.33 -3.91 16.93
N ILE A 140 -19.37 -2.72 16.31
CA ILE A 140 -19.87 -1.48 16.93
C ILE A 140 -21.35 -1.60 17.25
N VAL A 141 -22.18 -2.06 16.30
CA VAL A 141 -23.64 -2.23 16.49
C VAL A 141 -23.94 -3.25 17.60
N MET A 142 -23.14 -4.30 17.72
CA MET A 142 -23.27 -5.31 18.78
C MET A 142 -22.71 -4.84 20.13
N GLY A 143 -22.20 -3.64 20.25
CA GLY A 143 -21.60 -3.10 21.49
C GLY A 143 -20.34 -3.85 21.93
N LEU A 144 -19.61 -4.48 21.01
CA LEU A 144 -18.40 -5.22 21.33
C LEU A 144 -17.25 -4.26 21.65
N SER A 145 -16.26 -4.74 22.41
CA SER A 145 -15.06 -3.95 22.67
C SER A 145 -14.33 -3.57 21.38
N TYR A 146 -13.57 -2.49 21.43
CA TYR A 146 -12.79 -2.01 20.27
C TYR A 146 -11.92 -3.12 19.66
N GLN A 147 -11.21 -3.90 20.48
CA GLN A 147 -10.34 -4.99 20.02
C GLN A 147 -11.13 -6.11 19.30
N VAL A 148 -12.32 -6.43 19.79
CA VAL A 148 -13.15 -7.45 19.14
C VAL A 148 -13.72 -6.92 17.83
N SER A 149 -14.15 -5.66 17.79
CA SER A 149 -14.66 -5.01 16.57
C SER A 149 -13.57 -4.93 15.47
N THR A 150 -12.34 -4.58 15.84
CA THR A 150 -11.19 -4.59 14.92
C THR A 150 -10.81 -6.01 14.48
N GLY A 151 -10.91 -6.99 15.39
CA GLY A 151 -10.77 -8.41 15.07
C GLY A 151 -11.81 -8.88 14.04
N CYS A 152 -13.08 -8.49 14.20
CA CYS A 152 -14.13 -8.74 13.21
C CYS A 152 -13.79 -8.13 11.85
N ALA A 153 -13.27 -6.88 11.83
CA ALA A 153 -12.84 -6.25 10.59
C ALA A 153 -11.80 -7.09 9.85
N PHE A 154 -10.81 -7.62 10.56
CA PHE A 154 -9.79 -8.49 9.97
C PHE A 154 -10.37 -9.77 9.41
N VAL A 155 -11.21 -10.46 10.19
CA VAL A 155 -11.84 -11.74 9.79
C VAL A 155 -12.72 -11.57 8.56
N PHE A 156 -13.60 -10.56 8.55
CA PHE A 156 -14.46 -10.31 7.39
C PHE A 156 -13.67 -9.86 6.15
N GLY A 157 -12.59 -9.10 6.32
CA GLY A 157 -11.67 -8.77 5.22
C GLY A 157 -11.05 -10.02 4.59
N MET A 158 -10.62 -10.99 5.38
CA MET A 158 -10.12 -12.27 4.88
C MET A 158 -11.23 -13.14 4.29
N LEU A 159 -12.43 -13.10 4.86
CA LEU A 159 -13.61 -13.80 4.33
C LEU A 159 -13.96 -13.31 2.91
N SER A 160 -13.86 -11.99 2.65
CA SER A 160 -14.12 -11.47 1.30
C SER A 160 -13.23 -12.11 0.25
N LEU A 161 -11.93 -12.26 0.56
CA LEU A 161 -10.99 -12.91 -0.35
C LEU A 161 -11.33 -14.39 -0.57
N ALA A 162 -11.72 -15.11 0.49
CA ALA A 162 -12.17 -16.50 0.39
C ALA A 162 -13.43 -16.62 -0.49
N LEU A 163 -14.38 -15.69 -0.37
CA LEU A 163 -15.57 -15.62 -1.22
C LEU A 163 -15.22 -15.34 -2.69
N VAL A 164 -14.29 -14.40 -2.94
CA VAL A 164 -13.83 -14.12 -4.31
C VAL A 164 -13.20 -15.35 -4.93
N PHE A 165 -12.30 -16.03 -4.23
CA PHE A 165 -11.68 -17.27 -4.73
C PHE A 165 -12.71 -18.39 -4.90
N GLY A 166 -13.70 -18.48 -4.00
CA GLY A 166 -14.82 -19.41 -4.14
C GLY A 166 -15.62 -19.19 -5.41
N LEU A 167 -15.95 -17.93 -5.74
CA LEU A 167 -16.64 -17.56 -6.99
C LEU A 167 -15.79 -17.88 -8.23
N CYS A 168 -14.48 -17.59 -8.19
CA CYS A 168 -13.55 -17.95 -9.28
C CYS A 168 -13.49 -19.48 -9.46
N PHE A 169 -13.47 -20.26 -8.38
CA PHE A 169 -13.47 -21.71 -8.42
C PHE A 169 -14.77 -22.26 -9.02
N LEU A 170 -15.93 -21.75 -8.59
CA LEU A 170 -17.24 -22.13 -9.16
C LEU A 170 -17.33 -21.81 -10.66
N ARG A 171 -16.73 -20.70 -11.08
CA ARG A 171 -16.68 -20.30 -12.49
C ARG A 171 -15.63 -21.10 -13.30
N GLN A 172 -14.79 -21.90 -12.64
CA GLN A 172 -13.68 -22.64 -13.23
C GLN A 172 -12.72 -21.76 -14.08
N SER A 173 -12.58 -20.48 -13.71
CA SER A 173 -11.72 -19.52 -14.41
C SER A 173 -10.95 -18.66 -13.42
N GLN A 174 -9.69 -18.40 -13.75
CA GLN A 174 -8.79 -17.55 -12.99
C GLN A 174 -8.30 -16.36 -13.83
N GLU A 175 -9.07 -16.01 -14.84
CA GLU A 175 -8.82 -14.81 -15.60
C GLU A 175 -9.00 -13.56 -14.74
N ALA A 176 -8.19 -12.54 -15.02
CA ALA A 176 -8.22 -11.30 -14.27
C ALA A 176 -9.62 -10.66 -14.24
N ILE A 177 -10.34 -10.71 -15.35
CA ILE A 177 -11.69 -10.16 -15.45
C ILE A 177 -12.68 -10.89 -14.55
N VAL A 178 -12.61 -12.21 -14.45
CA VAL A 178 -13.48 -13.00 -13.55
C VAL A 178 -13.19 -12.68 -12.09
N THR A 179 -11.91 -12.53 -11.74
CA THR A 179 -11.49 -12.17 -10.38
C THR A 179 -11.97 -10.77 -10.02
N ILE A 180 -11.86 -9.79 -10.93
CA ILE A 180 -12.35 -8.42 -10.73
C ILE A 180 -13.87 -8.39 -10.56
N LEU A 181 -14.62 -9.09 -11.42
CA LEU A 181 -16.08 -9.16 -11.33
C LEU A 181 -16.53 -9.84 -10.03
N SER A 182 -15.90 -10.95 -9.65
CA SER A 182 -16.16 -11.62 -8.37
C SER A 182 -15.91 -10.69 -7.18
N GLY A 183 -14.82 -9.93 -7.21
CA GLY A 183 -14.50 -8.94 -6.18
C GLY A 183 -15.53 -7.82 -6.11
N LEU A 184 -15.98 -7.30 -7.26
CA LEU A 184 -17.01 -6.27 -7.32
C LEU A 184 -18.34 -6.75 -6.74
N ILE A 185 -18.74 -7.99 -7.04
CA ILE A 185 -19.96 -8.62 -6.46
C ILE A 185 -19.82 -8.69 -4.93
N VAL A 186 -18.72 -9.26 -4.43
CA VAL A 186 -18.47 -9.39 -3.00
C VAL A 186 -18.43 -8.02 -2.31
N ALA A 187 -17.72 -7.05 -2.89
CA ALA A 187 -17.66 -5.68 -2.37
C ALA A 187 -19.05 -5.06 -2.26
N SER A 188 -19.86 -5.18 -3.31
CA SER A 188 -21.22 -4.61 -3.36
C SER A 188 -22.14 -5.20 -2.28
N VAL A 189 -22.05 -6.50 -2.01
CA VAL A 189 -22.80 -7.17 -0.95
C VAL A 189 -22.39 -6.62 0.42
N PHE A 190 -21.09 -6.48 0.70
CA PHE A 190 -20.63 -5.95 1.98
C PHE A 190 -20.97 -4.46 2.15
N VAL A 191 -20.91 -3.65 1.09
CA VAL A 191 -21.39 -2.26 1.11
C VAL A 191 -22.88 -2.18 1.44
N ALA A 192 -23.68 -3.06 0.86
CA ALA A 192 -25.12 -3.15 1.19
C ALA A 192 -25.33 -3.54 2.67
N PHE A 193 -24.58 -4.51 3.19
CA PHE A 193 -24.64 -4.88 4.61
C PHE A 193 -24.24 -3.73 5.54
N VAL A 194 -23.19 -2.96 5.21
CA VAL A 194 -22.84 -1.74 5.96
C VAL A 194 -24.00 -0.75 5.95
N SER A 195 -24.68 -0.60 4.82
CA SER A 195 -25.83 0.31 4.70
C SER A 195 -27.01 -0.15 5.57
N VAL A 196 -27.27 -1.46 5.65
CA VAL A 196 -28.28 -2.04 6.55
C VAL A 196 -27.90 -1.78 8.01
N LEU A 197 -26.63 -1.98 8.40
CA LEU A 197 -26.20 -1.69 9.76
C LEU A 197 -26.36 -0.21 10.12
N LYS A 198 -26.04 0.70 9.21
CA LYS A 198 -26.28 2.14 9.41
C LYS A 198 -27.75 2.49 9.57
N TYR A 199 -28.62 1.81 8.81
CA TYR A 199 -30.07 2.01 8.90
C TYR A 199 -30.65 1.53 10.24
N LEU A 200 -30.13 0.45 10.80
CA LEU A 200 -30.56 -0.14 12.07
C LEU A 200 -29.87 0.49 13.30
N ALA A 201 -28.77 1.22 13.09
CA ALA A 201 -27.99 1.79 14.17
C ALA A 201 -28.73 2.93 14.88
N ASP A 202 -28.51 3.07 16.19
CA ASP A 202 -28.99 4.18 16.96
C ASP A 202 -28.44 5.50 16.41
N PRO A 203 -29.31 6.51 16.11
CA PRO A 203 -28.90 7.76 15.48
C PRO A 203 -27.99 8.64 16.36
N GLU A 204 -28.09 8.55 17.68
CA GLU A 204 -27.37 9.45 18.59
C GLU A 204 -25.97 8.92 18.92
N ASP A 205 -25.80 7.62 19.09
CA ASP A 205 -24.53 7.04 19.54
C ASP A 205 -23.85 6.13 18.48
N THR A 206 -24.55 5.11 18.01
CA THR A 206 -23.94 4.04 17.20
C THR A 206 -23.69 4.46 15.76
N LEU A 207 -24.62 5.19 15.14
CA LEU A 207 -24.48 5.66 13.76
C LEU A 207 -23.29 6.63 13.61
N PRO A 208 -23.13 7.68 14.45
CA PRO A 208 -21.96 8.54 14.41
C PRO A 208 -20.64 7.76 14.59
N ALA A 209 -20.61 6.77 15.52
CA ALA A 209 -19.42 5.96 15.73
C ALA A 209 -19.03 5.16 14.49
N ILE A 210 -20.01 4.51 13.81
CA ILE A 210 -19.77 3.80 12.54
C ILE A 210 -19.24 4.76 11.46
N VAL A 211 -19.91 5.91 11.30
CA VAL A 211 -19.54 6.89 10.26
C VAL A 211 -18.10 7.39 10.51
N PHE A 212 -17.77 7.72 11.76
CA PHE A 212 -16.44 8.22 12.12
C PHE A 212 -15.36 7.14 11.88
N TRP A 213 -15.65 5.89 12.24
CA TRP A 213 -14.73 4.77 12.01
C TRP A 213 -14.47 4.55 10.52
N LEU A 214 -15.54 4.63 9.69
CA LEU A 214 -15.45 4.47 8.23
C LEU A 214 -14.66 5.59 7.53
N MET A 215 -14.60 6.79 8.11
CA MET A 215 -13.81 7.90 7.58
C MET A 215 -12.30 7.67 7.71
N GLY A 216 -11.88 6.74 8.57
CA GLY A 216 -10.48 6.40 8.81
C GLY A 216 -9.72 7.44 9.62
N SER A 217 -9.13 7.03 10.72
CA SER A 217 -8.35 7.91 11.60
C SER A 217 -7.32 7.10 12.41
N PHE A 218 -6.21 7.76 12.74
CA PHE A 218 -5.23 7.22 13.69
C PHE A 218 -5.43 7.73 15.12
N SER A 219 -6.55 8.40 15.43
CA SER A 219 -6.79 9.02 16.75
C SER A 219 -7.03 8.00 17.87
N SER A 220 -7.60 6.84 17.55
CA SER A 220 -7.95 5.78 18.51
C SER A 220 -6.93 4.64 18.56
N LEU A 221 -5.73 4.84 18.00
CA LEU A 221 -4.68 3.81 17.95
C LEU A 221 -4.23 3.38 19.35
N VAL A 222 -4.17 2.07 19.54
CA VAL A 222 -3.59 1.45 20.74
C VAL A 222 -2.17 0.97 20.41
N LYS A 223 -1.21 1.39 21.23
CA LYS A 223 0.22 1.06 21.07
C LYS A 223 0.47 -0.43 20.87
N THR A 224 -0.17 -1.27 21.70
CA THR A 224 -0.01 -2.73 21.65
C THR A 224 -0.47 -3.32 20.33
N GLU A 225 -1.54 -2.81 19.72
CA GLU A 225 -2.04 -3.26 18.43
C GLU A 225 -1.04 -2.94 17.31
N VAL A 226 -0.48 -1.73 17.32
CA VAL A 226 0.53 -1.33 16.32
C VAL A 226 1.71 -2.30 16.34
N PHE A 227 2.29 -2.51 17.53
CA PHE A 227 3.46 -3.38 17.66
C PHE A 227 3.17 -4.85 17.37
N SER A 228 1.96 -5.35 17.70
CA SER A 228 1.55 -6.72 17.40
C SER A 228 1.39 -6.98 15.91
N LEU A 229 1.04 -5.97 15.11
CA LEU A 229 0.86 -6.09 13.67
C LEU A 229 2.15 -5.91 12.86
N ILE A 230 3.23 -5.36 13.45
CA ILE A 230 4.53 -5.23 12.76
C ILE A 230 5.02 -6.56 12.15
N PRO A 231 5.08 -7.68 12.91
CA PRO A 231 5.56 -8.95 12.34
C PRO A 231 4.72 -9.42 11.15
N LEU A 232 3.39 -9.23 11.21
CA LEU A 232 2.48 -9.60 10.15
C LEU A 232 2.72 -8.79 8.87
N PHE A 233 2.85 -7.45 8.99
CA PHE A 233 3.19 -6.58 7.87
C PHE A 233 4.55 -6.92 7.27
N MET A 234 5.56 -7.13 8.11
CA MET A 234 6.92 -7.48 7.66
C MET A 234 6.95 -8.83 6.94
N PHE A 235 6.20 -9.81 7.43
CA PHE A 235 6.09 -11.12 6.79
C PHE A 235 5.42 -11.00 5.40
N CYS A 236 4.27 -10.35 5.31
CA CYS A 236 3.56 -10.17 4.03
C CYS A 236 4.40 -9.34 3.04
N TYR A 237 5.03 -8.26 3.51
CA TYR A 237 5.95 -7.48 2.69
C TYR A 237 7.13 -8.33 2.20
N TYR A 238 7.73 -9.16 3.07
CA TYR A 238 8.82 -10.06 2.70
C TYR A 238 8.39 -11.04 1.62
N VAL A 239 7.21 -11.65 1.73
CA VAL A 239 6.67 -12.57 0.70
C VAL A 239 6.54 -11.85 -0.64
N ILE A 240 5.89 -10.67 -0.67
CA ILE A 240 5.73 -9.88 -1.90
C ILE A 240 7.09 -9.45 -2.44
N TYR A 241 8.00 -9.01 -1.59
CA TYR A 241 9.35 -8.60 -1.97
C TYR A 241 10.17 -9.76 -2.57
N ARG A 242 10.06 -10.96 -2.02
CA ARG A 242 10.71 -12.17 -2.58
C ARG A 242 10.15 -12.53 -3.95
N LEU A 243 8.84 -12.37 -4.13
CA LEU A 243 8.14 -12.70 -5.38
C LEU A 243 8.09 -11.54 -6.39
N ARG A 244 8.71 -10.38 -6.12
CA ARG A 244 8.62 -9.21 -6.99
C ARG A 244 9.13 -9.44 -8.41
N TRP A 245 10.11 -10.32 -8.59
CA TRP A 245 10.63 -10.65 -9.91
C TRP A 245 9.68 -11.56 -10.70
N THR A 246 9.01 -12.48 -10.02
CA THR A 246 8.02 -13.34 -10.66
C THR A 246 6.79 -12.56 -11.12
N MET A 247 6.48 -11.42 -10.49
CA MET A 247 5.40 -10.52 -10.91
C MET A 247 5.65 -9.95 -12.32
N ASN A 248 6.92 -9.68 -12.70
CA ASN A 248 7.24 -9.23 -14.06
C ASN A 248 6.88 -10.30 -15.10
N ILE A 249 7.15 -11.56 -14.77
CA ILE A 249 6.86 -12.69 -15.65
C ILE A 249 5.36 -12.93 -15.72
N LEU A 250 4.67 -12.91 -14.57
CA LEU A 250 3.23 -13.09 -14.48
C LEU A 250 2.46 -12.01 -15.27
N SER A 251 2.99 -10.79 -15.35
CA SER A 251 2.40 -9.71 -16.12
C SER A 251 2.45 -9.94 -17.63
N LEU A 252 3.38 -10.76 -18.15
CA LEU A 252 3.47 -11.12 -19.57
C LEU A 252 2.39 -12.13 -19.96
N GLY A 253 2.10 -13.10 -19.11
CA GLY A 253 1.10 -14.14 -19.38
C GLY A 253 1.25 -15.34 -18.47
N ASP A 254 0.19 -16.15 -18.38
CA ASP A 254 0.23 -17.38 -17.58
C ASP A 254 1.05 -18.47 -18.28
N ASP A 255 1.00 -18.48 -19.59
CA ASP A 255 1.74 -19.48 -20.39
C ASP A 255 3.24 -19.17 -20.41
N GLU A 256 3.62 -17.89 -20.51
CA GLU A 256 5.00 -17.44 -20.35
C GLU A 256 5.54 -17.78 -18.97
N ALA A 257 4.71 -17.64 -17.91
CA ALA A 257 5.10 -18.01 -16.56
C ALA A 257 5.33 -19.53 -16.43
N LYS A 258 4.46 -20.36 -17.04
CA LYS A 258 4.64 -21.83 -17.07
C LYS A 258 5.91 -22.25 -17.82
N ILE A 259 6.18 -21.63 -18.98
CA ILE A 259 7.41 -21.91 -19.76
C ILE A 259 8.67 -21.64 -18.94
N GLN A 260 8.63 -20.63 -18.07
CA GLN A 260 9.75 -20.31 -17.15
C GLN A 260 9.75 -21.13 -15.86
N GLY A 261 8.92 -22.19 -15.76
CA GLY A 261 8.88 -23.09 -14.61
C GLY A 261 8.15 -22.53 -13.39
N LEU A 262 7.39 -21.43 -13.54
CA LEU A 262 6.58 -20.88 -12.46
C LEU A 262 5.19 -21.56 -12.43
N HIS A 263 4.56 -21.50 -11.25
CA HIS A 263 3.18 -21.96 -11.06
C HIS A 263 2.24 -20.73 -10.97
N PRO A 264 1.62 -20.25 -12.07
CA PRO A 264 0.81 -19.04 -12.07
C PRO A 264 -0.33 -19.08 -11.07
N LEU A 265 -1.00 -20.24 -10.91
CA LEU A 265 -2.07 -20.45 -9.95
C LEU A 265 -1.62 -20.13 -8.52
N LEU A 266 -0.48 -20.69 -8.11
CA LEU A 266 0.06 -20.48 -6.77
C LEU A 266 0.39 -19.00 -6.51
N LEU A 267 0.98 -18.34 -7.52
CA LEU A 267 1.30 -16.90 -7.44
C LEU A 267 0.03 -16.04 -7.34
N LYS A 268 -1.02 -16.39 -8.10
CA LYS A 268 -2.34 -15.73 -8.06
C LYS A 268 -3.10 -15.95 -6.76
N ILE A 269 -2.66 -16.86 -5.90
CA ILE A 269 -3.19 -17.06 -4.55
C ILE A 269 -2.30 -16.36 -3.52
N ILE A 270 -1.00 -16.64 -3.50
CA ILE A 270 -0.08 -16.14 -2.47
C ILE A 270 0.00 -14.61 -2.49
N LEU A 271 0.10 -14.00 -3.67
CA LEU A 271 0.24 -12.55 -3.79
C LEU A 271 -1.02 -11.79 -3.33
N PRO A 272 -2.24 -12.14 -3.79
CA PRO A 272 -3.46 -11.51 -3.28
C PRO A 272 -3.73 -11.80 -1.80
N VAL A 273 -3.42 -12.99 -1.29
CA VAL A 273 -3.53 -13.30 0.14
C VAL A 273 -2.65 -12.37 0.95
N SER A 274 -1.36 -12.27 0.60
CA SER A 274 -0.44 -11.38 1.32
C SER A 274 -0.87 -9.91 1.25
N ALA A 275 -1.36 -9.47 0.09
CA ALA A 275 -1.90 -8.12 -0.10
C ALA A 275 -3.17 -7.88 0.74
N SER A 276 -4.14 -8.82 0.72
CA SER A 276 -5.38 -8.71 1.50
C SER A 276 -5.12 -8.70 3.01
N VAL A 277 -4.17 -9.48 3.49
CA VAL A 277 -3.74 -9.44 4.90
C VAL A 277 -3.24 -8.04 5.27
N MET A 278 -2.39 -7.43 4.43
CA MET A 278 -1.89 -6.07 4.66
C MET A 278 -3.03 -5.04 4.62
N ILE A 279 -3.99 -5.17 3.72
CA ILE A 279 -5.17 -4.30 3.63
C ILE A 279 -6.03 -4.44 4.89
N SER A 280 -6.40 -5.68 5.28
CA SER A 280 -7.22 -5.92 6.47
C SER A 280 -6.54 -5.40 7.74
N ALA A 281 -5.24 -5.64 7.89
CA ALA A 281 -4.45 -5.11 9.00
C ALA A 281 -4.36 -3.57 8.97
N SER A 282 -4.31 -2.96 7.80
CA SER A 282 -4.37 -1.49 7.65
C SER A 282 -5.71 -0.94 8.13
N VAL A 283 -6.82 -1.59 7.73
CA VAL A 283 -8.18 -1.20 8.14
C VAL A 283 -8.37 -1.36 9.65
N VAL A 284 -7.80 -2.40 10.26
CA VAL A 284 -7.76 -2.56 11.73
C VAL A 284 -7.10 -1.37 12.42
N LEU A 285 -5.98 -0.87 11.89
CA LEU A 285 -5.22 0.23 12.50
C LEU A 285 -5.85 1.61 12.31
N CYS A 286 -6.52 1.85 11.20
CA CYS A 286 -6.94 3.22 10.87
C CYS A 286 -8.31 3.34 10.20
N GLY A 287 -9.09 2.25 10.11
CA GLY A 287 -10.35 2.27 9.36
C GLY A 287 -10.14 2.41 7.85
N GLY A 288 -11.10 3.03 7.16
CA GLY A 288 -11.09 3.16 5.70
C GLY A 288 -10.13 4.25 5.20
N VAL A 289 -9.09 3.87 4.46
CA VAL A 289 -8.18 4.81 3.78
C VAL A 289 -8.10 4.43 2.31
N GLY A 290 -8.72 5.23 1.46
CA GLY A 290 -8.72 5.04 0.01
C GLY A 290 -7.58 5.76 -0.70
N TRP A 291 -7.48 5.55 -2.03
CA TRP A 291 -6.59 6.21 -3.00
C TRP A 291 -5.11 5.85 -2.90
N VAL A 292 -4.56 5.57 -1.71
CA VAL A 292 -3.13 5.29 -1.49
C VAL A 292 -2.66 4.13 -2.36
N GLY A 293 -3.39 3.02 -2.34
CA GLY A 293 -3.03 1.82 -3.11
C GLY A 293 -3.24 1.93 -4.62
N LEU A 294 -3.95 2.94 -5.09
CA LEU A 294 -4.11 3.23 -6.53
C LEU A 294 -3.06 4.23 -7.01
N VAL A 295 -2.96 5.36 -6.31
CA VAL A 295 -2.20 6.54 -6.76
C VAL A 295 -0.70 6.32 -6.63
N ILE A 296 -0.25 5.79 -5.49
CA ILE A 296 1.19 5.66 -5.22
C ILE A 296 1.89 4.70 -6.20
N PRO A 297 1.37 3.48 -6.48
CA PRO A 297 1.99 2.63 -7.50
C PRO A 297 2.00 3.26 -8.89
N HIS A 298 0.95 4.01 -9.24
CA HIS A 298 0.89 4.72 -10.52
C HIS A 298 1.95 5.81 -10.61
N LEU A 299 2.10 6.64 -9.57
CA LEU A 299 3.15 7.65 -9.45
C LEU A 299 4.55 7.02 -9.57
N VAL A 300 4.78 5.92 -8.85
CA VAL A 300 6.08 5.24 -8.82
C VAL A 300 6.42 4.63 -10.18
N ARG A 301 5.44 4.13 -10.94
CA ARG A 301 5.68 3.67 -12.32
C ARG A 301 6.20 4.78 -13.22
N ALA A 302 5.73 6.00 -13.05
CA ALA A 302 6.25 7.14 -13.81
C ALA A 302 7.73 7.46 -13.45
N LEU A 303 8.19 7.09 -12.26
CA LEU A 303 9.55 7.35 -11.78
C LEU A 303 10.55 6.23 -12.11
N VAL A 304 10.15 4.96 -11.93
CA VAL A 304 11.06 3.80 -12.03
C VAL A 304 10.65 2.76 -13.08
N GLY A 305 9.57 3.03 -13.81
CA GLY A 305 9.02 2.12 -14.84
C GLY A 305 8.25 0.94 -14.24
N ASN A 306 7.90 -0.03 -15.10
CA ASN A 306 7.03 -1.16 -14.77
C ASN A 306 7.76 -2.36 -14.11
N ASN A 307 9.09 -2.26 -13.89
CA ASN A 307 9.85 -3.35 -13.31
C ASN A 307 9.54 -3.49 -11.80
N HIS A 308 8.78 -4.54 -11.43
CA HIS A 308 8.37 -4.80 -10.05
C HIS A 308 9.55 -4.99 -9.08
N GLY A 309 10.72 -5.41 -9.60
CA GLY A 309 11.96 -5.47 -8.81
C GLY A 309 12.36 -4.14 -8.20
N LYS A 310 12.14 -3.04 -8.94
CA LYS A 310 12.39 -1.65 -8.49
C LYS A 310 11.13 -0.99 -7.94
N LEU A 311 9.98 -1.31 -8.52
CA LEU A 311 8.69 -0.71 -8.21
C LEU A 311 8.28 -0.99 -6.74
N ILE A 312 8.33 -2.23 -6.27
CA ILE A 312 7.84 -2.61 -4.94
C ILE A 312 8.56 -1.86 -3.80
N PRO A 313 9.91 -1.79 -3.74
CA PRO A 313 10.60 -1.05 -2.68
C PRO A 313 10.29 0.45 -2.69
N VAL A 314 10.27 1.06 -3.88
CA VAL A 314 9.99 2.50 -4.02
C VAL A 314 8.54 2.80 -3.64
N THR A 315 7.60 1.92 -4.03
CA THR A 315 6.18 2.05 -3.68
C THR A 315 5.97 1.99 -2.17
N ALA A 316 6.67 1.10 -1.46
CA ALA A 316 6.59 1.02 0.00
C ALA A 316 7.04 2.34 0.66
N LEU A 317 8.19 2.88 0.24
CA LEU A 317 8.72 4.14 0.80
C LEU A 317 7.85 5.35 0.45
N CYS A 318 7.39 5.45 -0.81
CA CYS A 318 6.50 6.53 -1.22
C CYS A 318 5.15 6.47 -0.49
N GLY A 319 4.59 5.27 -0.32
CA GLY A 319 3.33 5.09 0.42
C GLY A 319 3.47 5.45 1.90
N ALA A 320 4.55 5.00 2.54
CA ALA A 320 4.85 5.35 3.93
C ALA A 320 4.97 6.88 4.10
N LEU A 321 5.76 7.52 3.22
CA LEU A 321 5.95 8.97 3.25
C LEU A 321 4.65 9.72 3.00
N PHE A 322 3.87 9.32 2.00
CA PHE A 322 2.60 9.95 1.66
C PHE A 322 1.63 9.93 2.84
N LEU A 323 1.40 8.76 3.43
CA LEU A 323 0.41 8.64 4.51
C LEU A 323 0.89 9.30 5.80
N LEU A 324 2.19 9.30 6.07
CA LEU A 324 2.77 10.03 7.20
C LEU A 324 2.60 11.54 7.05
N VAL A 325 2.75 12.09 5.84
CA VAL A 325 2.46 13.50 5.54
C VAL A 325 0.98 13.80 5.75
N ILE A 326 0.08 12.95 5.20
CA ILE A 326 -1.36 13.09 5.37
C ILE A 326 -1.76 13.06 6.85
N ASP A 327 -1.24 12.11 7.63
CA ASP A 327 -1.51 12.02 9.07
C ASP A 327 -1.00 13.25 9.83
N THR A 328 0.18 13.75 9.48
CA THR A 328 0.74 14.95 10.11
C THR A 328 -0.11 16.18 9.80
N LEU A 329 -0.60 16.33 8.57
CA LEU A 329 -1.54 17.39 8.19
C LEU A 329 -2.88 17.23 8.90
N ALA A 330 -3.41 16.01 9.04
CA ALA A 330 -4.65 15.71 9.74
C ALA A 330 -4.65 16.25 11.19
N ARG A 331 -3.49 16.17 11.84
CA ARG A 331 -3.30 16.67 13.23
C ARG A 331 -3.00 18.16 13.32
N ALA A 332 -2.46 18.76 12.25
CA ALA A 332 -1.97 20.13 12.28
C ALA A 332 -3.01 21.16 11.83
N LEU A 333 -3.93 20.79 10.92
CA LEU A 333 -4.81 21.75 10.24
C LEU A 333 -5.97 22.27 11.09
N THR A 334 -6.53 21.45 11.99
CA THR A 334 -7.73 21.80 12.76
C THR A 334 -7.67 21.31 14.20
N TYR A 335 -8.46 21.94 15.09
CA TYR A 335 -8.62 21.47 16.48
C TYR A 335 -9.27 20.08 16.56
N ALA A 336 -10.28 19.81 15.73
CA ALA A 336 -10.78 18.45 15.56
C ALA A 336 -9.96 17.79 14.46
N GLU A 337 -9.32 16.64 14.74
CA GLU A 337 -8.51 15.95 13.73
C GLU A 337 -9.35 15.62 12.51
N ILE A 338 -8.86 15.98 11.33
CA ILE A 338 -9.52 15.61 10.08
C ILE A 338 -9.27 14.12 9.85
N PRO A 339 -10.31 13.31 9.56
CA PRO A 339 -10.10 11.91 9.20
C PRO A 339 -9.11 11.75 8.05
N VAL A 340 -8.16 10.81 8.21
CA VAL A 340 -7.08 10.58 7.25
C VAL A 340 -7.61 10.13 5.89
N GLY A 341 -8.73 9.37 5.89
CA GLY A 341 -9.40 8.94 4.66
C GLY A 341 -9.90 10.12 3.82
N ILE A 342 -10.42 11.18 4.45
CA ILE A 342 -10.85 12.41 3.75
C ILE A 342 -9.65 13.10 3.11
N LEU A 343 -8.57 13.33 3.86
CA LEU A 343 -7.40 14.01 3.34
C LEU A 343 -6.68 13.19 2.26
N SER A 344 -6.62 11.86 2.42
CA SER A 344 -6.05 10.99 1.40
C SER A 344 -6.86 11.03 0.09
N ALA A 345 -8.19 11.14 0.18
CA ALA A 345 -9.04 11.28 -1.00
C ALA A 345 -8.89 12.65 -1.66
N LEU A 346 -8.91 13.73 -0.87
CA LEU A 346 -8.77 15.11 -1.37
C LEU A 346 -7.40 15.38 -2.03
N THR A 347 -6.35 14.65 -1.62
CA THR A 347 -5.02 14.77 -2.20
C THR A 347 -4.78 13.75 -3.30
N GLY A 348 -5.23 12.50 -3.09
CA GLY A 348 -4.98 11.39 -4.01
C GLY A 348 -5.75 11.52 -5.32
N ALA A 349 -7.06 11.85 -5.26
CA ALA A 349 -7.88 11.93 -6.47
C ALA A 349 -7.40 13.03 -7.44
N PRO A 350 -7.11 14.28 -7.02
CA PRO A 350 -6.55 15.30 -7.92
C PRO A 350 -5.16 14.93 -8.45
N LEU A 351 -4.31 14.34 -7.60
CA LEU A 351 -2.98 13.87 -8.03
C LEU A 351 -3.10 12.79 -9.11
N PHE A 352 -4.02 11.85 -8.94
CA PHE A 352 -4.28 10.82 -9.94
C PHE A 352 -4.81 11.41 -11.25
N ALA A 353 -5.78 12.34 -11.17
CA ALA A 353 -6.31 13.03 -12.34
C ALA A 353 -5.22 13.79 -13.11
N PHE A 354 -4.32 14.48 -12.40
CA PHE A 354 -3.17 15.15 -13.01
C PHE A 354 -2.24 14.16 -13.75
N LEU A 355 -1.91 13.03 -13.12
CA LEU A 355 -1.05 12.00 -13.73
C LEU A 355 -1.72 11.36 -14.95
N TYR A 356 -3.03 11.12 -14.89
CA TYR A 356 -3.80 10.54 -15.99
C TYR A 356 -3.80 11.44 -17.23
N VAL A 357 -4.07 12.74 -17.05
CA VAL A 357 -4.06 13.71 -18.16
C VAL A 357 -2.66 13.88 -18.76
N ARG A 358 -1.62 13.87 -17.92
CA ARG A 358 -0.23 14.01 -18.37
C ARG A 358 0.27 12.76 -19.10
N GLY A 359 -0.17 11.56 -18.69
CA GLY A 359 0.16 10.30 -19.35
C GLY A 359 -0.41 10.23 -20.77
N ALA A 360 -1.66 10.65 -20.97
CA ALA A 360 -2.30 10.67 -22.29
C ALA A 360 -1.56 11.54 -23.31
N ASN A 361 -0.87 12.60 -22.88
CA ASN A 361 -0.09 13.46 -23.77
C ASN A 361 1.26 12.85 -24.23
N HIS A 362 1.72 11.78 -23.59
CA HIS A 362 2.95 11.07 -23.98
C HIS A 362 2.71 9.98 -25.02
N ASP A 363 1.52 9.39 -25.06
CA ASP A 363 1.16 8.34 -26.02
C ASP A 363 0.80 8.91 -27.43
N HIS A 364 0.64 10.23 -27.54
CA HIS A 364 0.38 10.93 -28.81
C HIS A 364 1.64 11.58 -29.43
N ARG A 365 2.82 11.33 -28.91
CA ARG A 365 4.11 11.76 -29.48
C ARG A 365 4.98 10.55 -29.81
#